data_a858a47b4e6ed8d8db96b650c7061985
#
_entry.id   a858a47b4e6ed8d8db96b650c7061985
#
_cell.length_a   1.000
_cell.length_b   1.000
_cell.length_c   1.000
_cell.angle_alpha   90.00
_cell.angle_beta   90.00
_cell.angle_gamma   90.00
#
_symmetry.space_group_name_H-M   'P 1'
#
loop_
_entity.id
_entity.type
_entity.pdbx_description
1 polymer ?
#
loop_
_entity_poly.entity_id
_entity_poly.type
_entity_poly.pdbx_seq_one_letter_code
_entity_poly.pdbx_strand_id
1 'polypeptide(L)'
;MSSENSISEKEEKEHHIQEFNTWNTTINEQLPKLSKPQATVLALWSFGIIIVRSCSISAVKLVLAGLFDIKENTIRQRLKEFYLDSNDKKGQKRTQINVRECFIFILEWIIKHWKTKQIALAMDATTLGLSFTVLAISVLYRGCAIPVAWTITKGNEEGEWNKQWIDMLSLLGPAIPNDYAVIVATDRGLYSPVLFLYITKMKWHPFMSG
;
A
#
# COMPACT_ATOMS: atom_id res chain seq x y z
N MET A 1 -36.77 25.79 3.17
CA MET A 1 -35.48 25.61 2.47
C MET A 1 -34.28 25.40 3.42
N SER A 2 -34.20 26.03 4.61
CA SER A 2 -33.06 25.88 5.53
C SER A 2 -33.05 24.54 6.30
N SER A 3 -34.21 23.98 6.64
CA SER A 3 -34.32 22.73 7.40
C SER A 3 -34.10 21.46 6.56
N GLU A 4 -34.46 21.46 5.30
CA GLU A 4 -34.26 20.32 4.38
C GLU A 4 -32.78 20.13 4.03
N ASN A 5 -32.02 21.22 3.82
CA ASN A 5 -30.56 21.13 3.61
C ASN A 5 -29.83 20.58 4.84
N SER A 6 -30.24 20.96 6.06
CA SER A 6 -29.57 20.49 7.28
C SER A 6 -29.87 18.98 7.58
N ILE A 7 -31.01 18.47 7.17
CA ILE A 7 -31.36 17.04 7.29
C ILE A 7 -30.50 16.24 6.29
N SER A 8 -30.40 16.68 5.02
CA SER A 8 -29.60 16.03 3.98
C SER A 8 -28.10 15.97 4.35
N GLU A 9 -27.53 17.06 4.87
CA GLU A 9 -26.13 17.08 5.32
C GLU A 9 -25.86 16.13 6.48
N LYS A 10 -26.82 15.99 7.39
CA LYS A 10 -26.71 15.05 8.52
C LYS A 10 -26.77 13.60 8.06
N GLU A 11 -27.67 13.27 7.15
CA GLU A 11 -27.80 11.94 6.56
C GLU A 11 -26.55 11.54 5.78
N GLU A 12 -25.97 12.44 5.00
CA GLU A 12 -24.73 12.22 4.26
C GLU A 12 -23.54 11.97 5.22
N LYS A 13 -23.45 12.75 6.29
CA LYS A 13 -22.44 12.56 7.34
C LYS A 13 -22.56 11.20 8.03
N GLU A 14 -23.78 10.78 8.39
CA GLU A 14 -24.03 9.48 9.00
C GLU A 14 -23.67 8.34 8.03
N HIS A 15 -23.98 8.48 6.75
CA HIS A 15 -23.61 7.51 5.72
C HIS A 15 -22.08 7.36 5.62
N HIS A 16 -21.33 8.44 5.52
CA HIS A 16 -19.85 8.39 5.50
C HIS A 16 -19.24 7.78 6.76
N ILE A 17 -19.84 7.99 7.93
CA ILE A 17 -19.40 7.34 9.16
C ILE A 17 -19.58 5.82 9.10
N GLN A 18 -20.71 5.35 8.54
CA GLN A 18 -20.96 3.91 8.35
C GLN A 18 -19.98 3.30 7.35
N GLU A 19 -19.73 3.97 6.23
CA GLU A 19 -18.73 3.54 5.24
C GLU A 19 -17.34 3.46 5.86
N PHE A 20 -16.94 4.47 6.64
CA PHE A 20 -15.67 4.45 7.34
C PHE A 20 -15.57 3.28 8.33
N ASN A 21 -16.62 3.00 9.11
CA ASN A 21 -16.61 1.89 10.05
C ASN A 21 -16.43 0.53 9.34
N THR A 22 -17.10 0.35 8.22
CA THR A 22 -16.95 -0.82 7.36
C THR A 22 -15.51 -0.91 6.82
N TRP A 23 -14.97 0.20 6.31
CA TRP A 23 -13.61 0.27 5.80
C TRP A 23 -12.56 0.00 6.90
N ASN A 24 -12.74 0.58 8.08
CA ASN A 24 -11.85 0.34 9.23
C ASN A 24 -11.85 -1.14 9.66
N THR A 25 -13.01 -1.79 9.66
CA THR A 25 -13.11 -3.24 9.92
C THR A 25 -12.35 -4.02 8.85
N THR A 26 -12.56 -3.70 7.58
CA THR A 26 -11.87 -4.33 6.45
C THR A 26 -10.34 -4.21 6.58
N ILE A 27 -9.82 -3.02 6.87
CA ILE A 27 -8.36 -2.83 7.05
C ILE A 27 -7.83 -3.66 8.22
N ASN A 28 -8.54 -3.72 9.34
CA ASN A 28 -8.13 -4.51 10.50
C ASN A 28 -8.10 -6.02 10.19
N GLU A 29 -9.02 -6.52 9.38
CA GLU A 29 -9.10 -7.93 8.99
C GLU A 29 -8.05 -8.29 7.94
N GLN A 30 -7.85 -7.42 6.94
CA GLN A 30 -6.96 -7.71 5.81
C GLN A 30 -5.48 -7.45 6.14
N LEU A 31 -5.16 -6.63 7.12
CA LEU A 31 -3.78 -6.30 7.51
C LEU A 31 -3.49 -6.66 8.99
N PRO A 32 -3.46 -7.95 9.34
CA PRO A 32 -3.37 -8.42 10.73
C PRO A 32 -2.03 -8.11 11.41
N LYS A 33 -1.01 -7.66 10.66
CA LYS A 33 0.28 -7.21 11.21
C LYS A 33 0.25 -5.78 11.75
N LEU A 34 -0.76 -5.02 11.40
CA LEU A 34 -0.98 -3.71 12.01
C LEU A 34 -1.65 -3.87 13.37
N SER A 35 -1.20 -3.10 14.36
CA SER A 35 -1.97 -2.94 15.58
C SER A 35 -3.29 -2.21 15.29
N LYS A 36 -4.32 -2.43 16.13
CA LYS A 36 -5.62 -1.74 15.95
C LYS A 36 -5.49 -0.22 15.75
N PRO A 37 -4.67 0.52 16.55
CA PRO A 37 -4.47 1.95 16.29
C PRO A 37 -3.84 2.26 14.93
N GLN A 38 -2.85 1.45 14.49
CA GLN A 38 -2.23 1.63 13.17
C GLN A 38 -3.22 1.37 12.04
N ALA A 39 -3.99 0.29 12.12
CA ALA A 39 -5.03 -0.03 11.14
C ALA A 39 -6.10 1.08 11.06
N THR A 40 -6.53 1.60 12.21
CA THR A 40 -7.49 2.72 12.27
C THR A 40 -6.94 3.99 11.62
N VAL A 41 -5.65 4.33 11.85
CA VAL A 41 -5.07 5.52 11.21
C VAL A 41 -4.89 5.32 9.71
N LEU A 42 -4.52 4.10 9.26
CA LEU A 42 -4.49 3.77 7.84
C LEU A 42 -5.88 3.89 7.20
N ALA A 43 -6.91 3.36 7.87
CA ALA A 43 -8.30 3.49 7.43
C ALA A 43 -8.73 4.96 7.33
N LEU A 44 -8.44 5.77 8.34
CA LEU A 44 -8.74 7.21 8.33
C LEU A 44 -8.06 7.91 7.15
N TRP A 45 -6.78 7.64 6.94
CA TRP A 45 -6.03 8.32 5.89
C TRP A 45 -6.52 7.92 4.50
N SER A 46 -6.62 6.62 4.23
CA SER A 46 -7.10 6.12 2.93
C SER A 46 -8.53 6.54 2.64
N PHE A 47 -9.42 6.51 3.63
CA PHE A 47 -10.80 7.00 3.50
C PHE A 47 -10.84 8.50 3.17
N GLY A 48 -10.08 9.31 3.90
CA GLY A 48 -9.98 10.73 3.64
C GLY A 48 -9.43 11.03 2.24
N ILE A 49 -8.40 10.31 1.76
CA ILE A 49 -7.86 10.42 0.40
C ILE A 49 -8.95 10.18 -0.66
N ILE A 50 -9.78 9.16 -0.45
CA ILE A 50 -10.87 8.82 -1.39
C ILE A 50 -11.88 9.97 -1.45
N ILE A 51 -12.33 10.50 -0.32
CA ILE A 51 -13.30 11.59 -0.27
C ILE A 51 -12.74 12.86 -0.94
N VAL A 52 -11.53 13.28 -0.57
CA VAL A 52 -10.95 14.53 -1.08
C VAL A 52 -10.24 14.37 -2.43
N ARG A 53 -10.04 13.14 -2.91
CA ARG A 53 -9.27 12.81 -4.12
C ARG A 53 -7.86 13.43 -4.11
N SER A 54 -7.25 13.49 -2.94
CA SER A 54 -5.93 14.09 -2.74
C SER A 54 -5.18 13.41 -1.59
N CYS A 55 -3.88 13.17 -1.76
CA CYS A 55 -3.00 12.64 -0.71
C CYS A 55 -2.53 13.74 0.27
N SER A 56 -2.92 15.00 0.08
CA SER A 56 -2.52 16.11 0.93
C SER A 56 -3.05 15.95 2.35
N ILE A 57 -2.15 15.87 3.33
CA ILE A 57 -2.53 15.82 4.74
C ILE A 57 -3.42 17.01 5.12
N SER A 58 -3.17 18.19 4.53
CA SER A 58 -3.96 19.39 4.81
C SER A 58 -5.41 19.26 4.33
N ALA A 59 -5.66 18.68 3.16
CA ALA A 59 -7.00 18.44 2.66
C ALA A 59 -7.70 17.32 3.44
N VAL A 60 -7.01 16.20 3.66
CA VAL A 60 -7.54 15.03 4.38
C VAL A 60 -7.92 15.39 5.82
N LYS A 61 -7.07 16.14 6.56
CA LYS A 61 -7.38 16.53 7.94
C LYS A 61 -8.66 17.36 8.06
N LEU A 62 -8.92 18.26 7.10
CA LEU A 62 -10.09 19.13 7.13
C LEU A 62 -11.38 18.33 7.03
N VAL A 63 -11.46 17.42 6.06
CA VAL A 63 -12.64 16.57 5.86
C VAL A 63 -12.85 15.62 7.02
N LEU A 64 -11.80 14.95 7.49
CA LEU A 64 -11.92 14.02 8.62
C LEU A 64 -12.27 14.75 9.92
N ALA A 65 -11.76 15.96 10.14
CA ALA A 65 -12.10 16.77 11.32
C ALA A 65 -13.60 17.13 11.34
N GLY A 66 -14.15 17.56 10.19
CA GLY A 66 -15.58 17.86 10.04
C GLY A 66 -16.44 16.61 10.15
N LEU A 67 -16.01 15.48 9.56
CA LEU A 67 -16.76 14.22 9.57
C LEU A 67 -16.90 13.64 10.98
N PHE A 68 -15.81 13.64 11.75
CA PHE A 68 -15.76 13.00 13.08
C PHE A 68 -15.88 13.97 14.27
N ASP A 69 -16.12 15.26 14.02
CA ASP A 69 -16.14 16.31 15.06
C ASP A 69 -14.88 16.32 15.95
N ILE A 70 -13.72 16.11 15.31
CA ILE A 70 -12.41 16.05 15.97
C ILE A 70 -11.58 17.27 15.55
N LYS A 71 -10.82 17.84 16.47
CA LYS A 71 -9.93 18.97 16.16
C LYS A 71 -8.94 18.59 15.04
N GLU A 72 -8.80 19.46 14.03
CA GLU A 72 -7.87 19.26 12.89
C GLU A 72 -6.43 18.90 13.31
N ASN A 73 -5.92 19.55 14.35
CA ASN A 73 -4.58 19.24 14.86
C ASN A 73 -4.47 17.82 15.41
N THR A 74 -5.55 17.27 15.97
CA THR A 74 -5.56 15.87 16.44
C THR A 74 -5.47 14.90 15.26
N ILE A 75 -6.24 15.14 14.19
CA ILE A 75 -6.16 14.33 12.96
C ILE A 75 -4.76 14.48 12.36
N ARG A 76 -4.29 15.70 12.15
CA ARG A 76 -2.94 15.95 11.62
C ARG A 76 -1.85 15.21 12.39
N GLN A 77 -1.90 15.23 13.72
CA GLN A 77 -0.92 14.56 14.56
C GLN A 77 -0.99 13.03 14.38
N ARG A 78 -2.18 12.44 14.36
CA ARG A 78 -2.36 11.01 14.12
C ARG A 78 -1.81 10.57 12.76
N LEU A 79 -2.12 11.32 11.69
CA LEU A 79 -1.62 11.02 10.35
C LEU A 79 -0.10 11.18 10.27
N LYS A 80 0.47 12.20 10.92
CA LYS A 80 1.91 12.42 10.96
C LYS A 80 2.64 11.30 11.72
N GLU A 81 2.14 10.93 12.89
CA GLU A 81 2.75 9.87 13.71
C GLU A 81 2.69 8.50 13.05
N PHE A 82 1.79 8.28 12.09
CA PHE A 82 1.65 7.02 11.38
C PHE A 82 2.95 6.63 10.65
N TYR A 83 3.62 7.56 10.00
CA TYR A 83 4.83 7.31 9.21
C TYR A 83 6.15 7.68 9.90
N LEU A 84 6.11 8.25 11.11
CA LEU A 84 7.33 8.54 11.86
C LEU A 84 7.96 7.28 12.43
N ASP A 85 9.28 7.31 12.56
CA ASP A 85 10.03 6.31 13.31
C ASP A 85 9.60 6.29 14.78
N SER A 86 9.78 5.15 15.45
CA SER A 86 9.37 4.99 16.85
C SER A 86 9.99 6.04 17.78
N ASN A 87 11.23 6.45 17.52
CA ASN A 87 11.95 7.44 18.33
C ASN A 87 11.42 8.86 18.17
N ASP A 88 10.79 9.17 17.01
CA ASP A 88 10.25 10.50 16.72
C ASP A 88 8.79 10.64 17.14
N LYS A 89 8.16 9.57 17.60
CA LYS A 89 6.77 9.58 18.09
C LYS A 89 6.68 10.10 19.51
N LYS A 90 5.57 10.73 19.85
CA LYS A 90 5.25 11.15 21.22
C LYS A 90 4.62 9.99 22.01
N GLY A 91 4.86 9.96 23.32
CA GLY A 91 4.27 8.97 24.23
C GLY A 91 5.18 7.79 24.57
N GLN A 92 4.68 6.89 25.43
CA GLN A 92 5.47 5.76 25.96
C GLN A 92 5.38 4.49 25.11
N LYS A 93 4.25 4.23 24.44
CA LYS A 93 4.04 3.07 23.57
C LYS A 93 4.31 3.42 22.10
N ARG A 94 5.59 3.52 21.77
CA ARG A 94 6.05 3.92 20.44
C ARG A 94 6.28 2.68 19.59
N THR A 95 5.40 2.43 18.64
CA THR A 95 5.57 1.33 17.68
C THR A 95 5.73 1.88 16.27
N GLN A 96 6.73 1.37 15.57
CA GLN A 96 6.93 1.64 14.14
C GLN A 96 6.14 0.60 13.33
N ILE A 97 5.66 1.02 12.17
CA ILE A 97 5.03 0.09 11.23
C ILE A 97 6.12 -0.64 10.48
N ASN A 98 6.07 -1.96 10.52
CA ASN A 98 6.85 -2.78 9.60
C ASN A 98 6.04 -2.99 8.30
N VAL A 99 6.20 -2.08 7.36
CA VAL A 99 5.48 -2.12 6.08
C VAL A 99 5.73 -3.42 5.32
N ARG A 100 6.95 -3.95 5.41
CA ARG A 100 7.36 -5.19 4.74
C ARG A 100 6.50 -6.40 5.18
N GLU A 101 6.13 -6.45 6.45
CA GLU A 101 5.25 -7.51 6.96
C GLU A 101 3.80 -7.43 6.42
N CYS A 102 3.42 -6.30 5.85
CA CYS A 102 2.08 -6.11 5.28
C CYS A 102 1.98 -6.55 3.81
N PHE A 103 3.10 -6.69 3.10
CA PHE A 103 3.10 -6.93 1.65
C PHE A 103 2.39 -8.22 1.24
N ILE A 104 2.65 -9.31 1.94
CA ILE A 104 2.00 -10.59 1.67
C ILE A 104 0.48 -10.47 1.79
N PHE A 105 -0.02 -9.79 2.83
CA PHE A 105 -1.46 -9.62 3.07
C PHE A 105 -2.12 -8.71 2.04
N ILE A 106 -1.41 -7.69 1.53
CA ILE A 106 -1.91 -6.86 0.41
C ILE A 106 -2.13 -7.73 -0.83
N LEU A 107 -1.16 -8.59 -1.16
CA LEU A 107 -1.28 -9.48 -2.30
C LEU A 107 -2.36 -10.55 -2.08
N GLU A 108 -2.43 -11.18 -0.90
CA GLU A 108 -3.50 -12.12 -0.54
C GLU A 108 -4.88 -11.48 -0.68
N TRP A 109 -5.03 -10.23 -0.22
CA TRP A 109 -6.27 -9.48 -0.37
C TRP A 109 -6.65 -9.28 -1.84
N ILE A 110 -5.69 -8.92 -2.70
CA ILE A 110 -5.92 -8.82 -4.15
C ILE A 110 -6.32 -10.17 -4.72
N ILE A 111 -5.58 -11.25 -4.42
CA ILE A 111 -5.83 -12.61 -4.91
C ILE A 111 -7.22 -13.10 -4.51
N LYS A 112 -7.68 -12.81 -3.30
CA LYS A 112 -9.03 -13.18 -2.82
C LYS A 112 -10.16 -12.64 -3.72
N HIS A 113 -9.92 -11.50 -4.36
CA HIS A 113 -10.88 -10.86 -5.28
C HIS A 113 -10.54 -11.11 -6.77
N TRP A 114 -9.47 -11.88 -7.05
CA TRP A 114 -8.99 -12.12 -8.40
C TRP A 114 -9.82 -13.23 -9.07
N LYS A 115 -10.35 -12.95 -10.26
CA LYS A 115 -11.31 -13.86 -10.92
C LYS A 115 -10.66 -14.92 -11.79
N THR A 116 -9.37 -14.80 -12.10
CA THR A 116 -8.64 -15.70 -12.99
C THR A 116 -7.47 -16.34 -12.26
N LYS A 117 -6.95 -17.45 -12.80
CA LYS A 117 -5.71 -18.10 -12.32
C LYS A 117 -4.47 -17.61 -13.06
N GLN A 118 -4.52 -16.42 -13.59
CA GLN A 118 -3.40 -15.77 -14.28
C GLN A 118 -3.18 -14.39 -13.65
N ILE A 119 -1.95 -14.10 -13.29
CA ILE A 119 -1.57 -12.80 -12.70
C ILE A 119 -0.27 -12.32 -13.33
N ALA A 120 -0.21 -11.04 -13.62
CA ALA A 120 1.00 -10.39 -14.10
C ALA A 120 1.55 -9.45 -13.02
N LEU A 121 2.82 -9.62 -12.68
CA LEU A 121 3.58 -8.75 -11.80
C LEU A 121 4.54 -7.92 -12.65
N ALA A 122 4.58 -6.62 -12.43
CA ALA A 122 5.57 -5.73 -13.01
C ALA A 122 6.61 -5.36 -11.95
N MET A 123 7.88 -5.44 -12.30
CA MET A 123 9.01 -4.94 -11.52
C MET A 123 9.48 -3.64 -12.13
N ASP A 124 9.54 -2.58 -11.34
CA ASP A 124 9.94 -1.25 -11.78
C ASP A 124 10.91 -0.60 -10.79
N ALA A 125 11.88 0.14 -11.31
CA ALA A 125 12.83 0.92 -10.54
C ALA A 125 12.71 2.39 -10.90
N THR A 126 12.19 3.19 -9.98
CA THR A 126 11.95 4.61 -10.19
C THR A 126 12.86 5.46 -9.30
N THR A 127 13.58 6.41 -9.88
CA THR A 127 14.43 7.35 -9.12
C THR A 127 13.56 8.39 -8.42
N LEU A 128 13.83 8.60 -7.13
CA LEU A 128 13.20 9.64 -6.34
C LEU A 128 14.21 10.74 -6.00
N GLY A 129 14.22 11.79 -6.81
CA GLY A 129 15.25 12.82 -6.78
C GLY A 129 16.62 12.25 -7.13
N LEU A 130 17.70 12.83 -6.56
CA LEU A 130 19.07 12.39 -6.77
C LEU A 130 19.57 11.38 -5.73
N SER A 131 18.79 11.14 -4.68
CA SER A 131 19.29 10.45 -3.48
C SER A 131 18.75 9.03 -3.29
N PHE A 132 17.62 8.70 -3.91
CA PHE A 132 16.95 7.43 -3.66
C PHE A 132 16.44 6.77 -4.95
N THR A 133 16.37 5.45 -4.93
CA THR A 133 15.66 4.63 -5.91
C THR A 133 14.61 3.79 -5.20
N VAL A 134 13.40 3.82 -5.72
CA VAL A 134 12.29 2.97 -5.26
C VAL A 134 12.22 1.77 -6.20
N LEU A 135 12.39 0.59 -5.65
CA LEU A 135 12.14 -0.68 -6.33
C LEU A 135 10.74 -1.13 -5.95
N ALA A 136 9.88 -1.38 -6.92
CA ALA A 136 8.49 -1.76 -6.67
C ALA A 136 8.08 -2.99 -7.48
N ILE A 137 7.31 -3.88 -6.85
CA ILE A 137 6.58 -4.96 -7.52
C ILE A 137 5.10 -4.61 -7.46
N SER A 138 4.46 -4.59 -8.61
CA SER A 138 3.06 -4.23 -8.77
C SER A 138 2.28 -5.32 -9.48
N VAL A 139 1.02 -5.54 -9.09
CA VAL A 139 0.07 -6.35 -9.85
C VAL A 139 -0.50 -5.51 -10.99
N LEU A 140 -0.45 -6.03 -12.21
CA LEU A 140 -1.05 -5.37 -13.36
C LEU A 140 -2.55 -5.70 -13.44
N TYR A 141 -3.39 -4.68 -13.43
CA TYR A 141 -4.83 -4.82 -13.50
C TYR A 141 -5.47 -3.70 -14.33
N ARG A 142 -6.09 -4.07 -15.47
CA ARG A 142 -6.87 -3.15 -16.32
C ARG A 142 -6.15 -1.84 -16.66
N GLY A 143 -4.87 -1.92 -17.01
CA GLY A 143 -4.06 -0.75 -17.36
C GLY A 143 -3.49 0.02 -16.18
N CYS A 144 -3.71 -0.44 -14.95
CA CYS A 144 -3.11 0.10 -13.74
C CYS A 144 -2.07 -0.87 -13.16
N ALA A 145 -1.06 -0.33 -12.49
CA ALA A 145 -0.11 -1.07 -11.68
C ALA A 145 -0.42 -0.82 -10.19
N ILE A 146 -0.77 -1.86 -9.45
CA ILE A 146 -1.11 -1.80 -8.02
C ILE A 146 0.12 -2.26 -7.24
N PRO A 147 0.85 -1.39 -6.54
CA PRO A 147 2.03 -1.78 -5.77
C PRO A 147 1.67 -2.76 -4.65
N VAL A 148 2.39 -3.88 -4.57
CA VAL A 148 2.21 -4.92 -3.55
C VAL A 148 3.45 -5.16 -2.71
N ALA A 149 4.63 -4.77 -3.20
CA ALA A 149 5.87 -4.73 -2.43
C ALA A 149 6.77 -3.63 -2.96
N TRP A 150 7.54 -3.01 -2.06
CA TRP A 150 8.54 -2.01 -2.45
C TRP A 150 9.68 -1.94 -1.44
N THR A 151 10.81 -1.43 -1.89
CA THR A 151 11.93 -1.05 -1.03
C THR A 151 12.58 0.23 -1.56
N ILE A 152 13.21 0.99 -0.67
CA ILE A 152 13.91 2.21 -1.03
C ILE A 152 15.40 1.96 -0.81
N THR A 153 16.19 2.23 -1.85
CA THR A 153 17.65 2.15 -1.82
C THR A 153 18.25 3.53 -2.02
N LYS A 154 19.53 3.70 -1.69
CA LYS A 154 20.26 4.93 -2.02
C LYS A 154 20.46 4.99 -3.53
N GLY A 155 20.27 6.17 -4.13
CA GLY A 155 20.37 6.36 -5.58
C GLY A 155 21.75 6.11 -6.17
N ASN A 156 22.81 6.15 -5.33
CA ASN A 156 24.20 5.93 -5.74
C ASN A 156 24.73 4.55 -5.33
N GLU A 157 23.89 3.62 -4.91
CA GLU A 157 24.33 2.25 -4.70
C GLU A 157 24.58 1.62 -6.06
N GLU A 158 25.88 1.44 -6.39
CA GLU A 158 26.31 0.65 -7.53
C GLU A 158 25.96 -0.82 -7.27
N GLY A 159 25.35 -1.46 -8.23
CA GLY A 159 25.09 -2.89 -8.19
C GLY A 159 23.70 -3.26 -8.70
N GLU A 160 23.63 -4.52 -9.06
CA GLU A 160 22.37 -5.14 -9.41
C GLU A 160 21.53 -5.31 -8.14
N TRP A 161 20.32 -4.78 -8.11
CA TRP A 161 19.37 -4.95 -7.00
C TRP A 161 18.77 -6.36 -6.93
N ASN A 162 19.51 -7.36 -7.40
CA ASN A 162 19.06 -8.75 -7.45
C ASN A 162 18.62 -9.27 -6.09
N LYS A 163 19.37 -8.94 -5.03
CA LYS A 163 19.03 -9.35 -3.67
C LYS A 163 17.69 -8.77 -3.24
N GLN A 164 17.48 -7.49 -3.44
CA GLN A 164 16.24 -6.79 -3.07
C GLN A 164 15.03 -7.36 -3.84
N TRP A 165 15.20 -7.62 -5.13
CA TRP A 165 14.18 -8.23 -5.96
C TRP A 165 13.83 -9.65 -5.51
N ILE A 166 14.84 -10.49 -5.29
CA ILE A 166 14.66 -11.87 -4.80
C ILE A 166 13.97 -11.86 -3.45
N ASP A 167 14.38 -10.99 -2.53
CA ASP A 167 13.79 -10.85 -1.21
C ASP A 167 12.30 -10.46 -1.28
N MET A 168 11.93 -9.55 -2.18
CA MET A 168 10.51 -9.17 -2.37
C MET A 168 9.71 -10.28 -3.03
N LEU A 169 10.24 -10.92 -4.09
CA LEU A 169 9.56 -12.04 -4.76
C LEU A 169 9.37 -13.22 -3.81
N SER A 170 10.38 -13.55 -3.00
CA SER A 170 10.28 -14.64 -2.00
C SER A 170 9.23 -14.37 -0.93
N LEU A 171 9.07 -13.09 -0.55
CA LEU A 171 8.06 -12.66 0.41
C LEU A 171 6.65 -12.76 -0.17
N LEU A 172 6.47 -12.43 -1.45
CA LEU A 172 5.18 -12.47 -2.13
C LEU A 172 4.77 -13.88 -2.57
N GLY A 173 5.75 -14.76 -2.83
CA GLY A 173 5.49 -16.10 -3.35
C GLY A 173 4.42 -16.90 -2.62
N PRO A 174 4.44 -16.98 -1.28
CA PRO A 174 3.43 -17.71 -0.51
C PRO A 174 1.98 -17.21 -0.66
N ALA A 175 1.79 -15.96 -1.04
CA ALA A 175 0.45 -15.39 -1.25
C ALA A 175 -0.22 -15.89 -2.54
N ILE A 176 0.56 -16.36 -3.51
CA ILE A 176 0.04 -16.78 -4.81
C ILE A 176 -0.15 -18.31 -4.81
N PRO A 177 -1.37 -18.80 -5.05
CA PRO A 177 -1.63 -20.25 -5.12
C PRO A 177 -0.82 -20.93 -6.23
N ASN A 178 -0.40 -22.17 -6.00
CA ASN A 178 0.47 -22.92 -6.91
C ASN A 178 -0.15 -23.23 -8.30
N ASP A 179 -1.45 -23.10 -8.44
CA ASP A 179 -2.19 -23.32 -9.68
C ASP A 179 -2.38 -22.04 -10.49
N TYR A 180 -1.75 -20.94 -10.08
CA TYR A 180 -1.74 -19.69 -10.84
C TYR A 180 -0.60 -19.66 -11.86
N ALA A 181 -0.91 -19.20 -13.07
CA ALA A 181 0.11 -18.80 -14.05
C ALA A 181 0.56 -17.37 -13.73
N VAL A 182 1.81 -17.22 -13.32
CA VAL A 182 2.38 -15.93 -12.94
C VAL A 182 3.36 -15.46 -13.99
N ILE A 183 3.13 -14.29 -14.56
CA ILE A 183 4.07 -13.60 -15.45
C ILE A 183 4.78 -12.49 -14.64
N VAL A 184 6.10 -12.45 -14.71
CA VAL A 184 6.89 -11.36 -14.09
C VAL A 184 7.52 -10.56 -15.21
N ALA A 185 7.01 -9.35 -15.42
CA ALA A 185 7.49 -8.42 -16.43
C ALA A 185 8.49 -7.43 -15.84
N THR A 186 9.57 -7.14 -16.54
CA THR A 186 10.57 -6.14 -16.17
C THR A 186 10.91 -5.27 -17.36
N ASP A 187 11.33 -4.03 -17.08
CA ASP A 187 11.97 -3.21 -18.09
C ASP A 187 13.35 -3.77 -18.47
N ARG A 188 13.82 -3.39 -19.66
CA ARG A 188 15.12 -3.79 -20.23
C ARG A 188 16.30 -3.53 -19.28
N GLY A 189 16.27 -2.41 -18.56
CA GLY A 189 17.31 -2.04 -17.61
C GLY A 189 17.41 -2.93 -16.37
N LEU A 190 16.43 -3.80 -16.12
CA LEU A 190 16.39 -4.71 -14.98
C LEU A 190 16.69 -6.17 -15.36
N TYR A 191 17.08 -6.42 -16.61
CA TYR A 191 17.45 -7.77 -17.02
C TYR A 191 18.64 -8.30 -16.22
N SER A 192 18.46 -9.47 -15.62
CA SER A 192 19.50 -10.17 -14.88
C SER A 192 19.32 -11.68 -15.02
N PRO A 193 20.37 -12.43 -15.45
CA PRO A 193 20.33 -13.88 -15.48
C PRO A 193 19.97 -14.50 -14.12
N VAL A 194 20.41 -13.89 -13.02
CA VAL A 194 20.12 -14.35 -11.66
C VAL A 194 18.64 -14.25 -11.36
N LEU A 195 18.02 -13.13 -11.70
CA LEU A 195 16.57 -12.93 -11.52
C LEU A 195 15.77 -13.86 -12.43
N PHE A 196 16.17 -14.00 -13.68
CA PHE A 196 15.52 -14.92 -14.62
C PHE A 196 15.48 -16.34 -14.07
N LEU A 197 16.62 -16.86 -13.61
CA LEU A 197 16.71 -18.19 -13.03
C LEU A 197 15.90 -18.32 -11.74
N TYR A 198 15.90 -17.30 -10.90
CA TYR A 198 15.12 -17.31 -9.66
C TYR A 198 13.63 -17.38 -9.95
N ILE A 199 13.11 -16.54 -10.83
CA ILE A 199 11.68 -16.51 -11.23
C ILE A 199 11.27 -17.84 -11.84
N THR A 200 12.11 -18.41 -12.71
CA THR A 200 11.87 -19.74 -13.29
C THR A 200 11.84 -20.84 -12.22
N LYS A 201 12.72 -20.77 -11.20
CA LYS A 201 12.72 -21.71 -10.08
C LYS A 201 11.43 -21.62 -9.24
N MET A 202 10.81 -20.45 -9.16
CA MET A 202 9.50 -20.27 -8.54
C MET A 202 8.36 -20.87 -9.39
N LYS A 203 8.66 -21.43 -10.57
CA LYS A 203 7.69 -21.89 -11.57
C LYS A 203 6.84 -20.75 -12.15
N TRP A 204 7.37 -19.56 -12.15
CA TRP A 204 6.79 -18.37 -12.75
C TRP A 204 7.45 -18.08 -14.10
N HIS A 205 6.80 -17.27 -14.92
CA HIS A 205 7.21 -16.97 -16.29
C HIS A 205 7.87 -15.59 -16.36
N PRO A 206 9.22 -15.49 -16.42
CA PRO A 206 9.89 -14.22 -16.61
C PRO A 206 9.64 -13.66 -18.02
N PHE A 207 9.21 -12.42 -18.11
CA PHE A 207 9.08 -11.66 -19.35
C PHE A 207 10.04 -10.46 -19.26
N MET A 208 11.27 -10.69 -19.69
CA MET A 208 12.37 -9.74 -19.63
C MET A 208 12.88 -9.49 -21.04
N SER A 209 12.80 -8.25 -21.53
CA SER A 209 13.41 -7.90 -22.81
C SER A 209 14.91 -7.75 -22.64
N GLY A 210 15.71 -8.59 -23.31
CA GLY A 210 17.16 -8.44 -23.42
C GLY A 210 17.53 -7.38 -24.45
#